data_c65c60cf181b9b6fc4695070a4df5396
#
_entry.id   c65c60cf181b9b6fc4695070a4df5396
#
_cell.length_a   1.000
_cell.length_b   1.000
_cell.length_c   1.000
_cell.angle_alpha   90.00
_cell.angle_beta   90.00
_cell.angle_gamma   90.00
#
_symmetry.space_group_name_H-M   'P 1'
#
loop_
_entity.id
_entity.type
_entity.pdbx_description
1 polymer ?
#
loop_
_entity_poly.entity_id
_entity_poly.type
_entity_poly.pdbx_seq_one_letter_code
_entity_poly.pdbx_strand_id
1 'polypeptide(L)'
;MSEWPTSIQITEVGPRDGLQNQSKPISTEAKISLINALSKTGLTCIETSAFVHPTWVPQLSDADEVFAGINRNSNVLYTALVPNERGWNRALAAGADEIAVLSAASETFCQRNTNTSIDGAIERIRPIVEHAVTCEVGVRGYISCVIACPYEGDTNLQTVRYITQQMLDMGITDI
;
A
#
# COMPACT_ATOMS: atom_id res chain seq x y z
N MET A 1 14.15 -30.89 -4.51
CA MET A 1 13.68 -29.86 -5.46
C MET A 1 13.69 -28.55 -4.71
N SER A 2 14.17 -27.45 -5.26
CA SER A 2 14.19 -26.17 -4.54
C SER A 2 12.76 -25.70 -4.33
N GLU A 3 12.41 -25.35 -3.10
CA GLU A 3 11.09 -24.78 -2.72
C GLU A 3 10.97 -23.28 -3.09
N TRP A 4 11.98 -22.74 -3.77
CA TRP A 4 12.00 -21.34 -4.15
C TRP A 4 11.18 -21.09 -5.43
N PRO A 5 10.45 -19.97 -5.51
CA PRO A 5 9.71 -19.60 -6.71
C PRO A 5 10.65 -19.41 -7.91
N THR A 6 10.17 -19.74 -9.09
CA THR A 6 10.93 -19.61 -10.34
C THR A 6 10.89 -18.20 -10.93
N SER A 7 10.01 -17.35 -10.44
CA SER A 7 9.84 -15.94 -10.82
C SER A 7 9.41 -15.10 -9.61
N ILE A 8 9.73 -13.82 -9.64
CA ILE A 8 9.30 -12.82 -8.66
C ILE A 8 8.71 -11.61 -9.38
N GLN A 9 7.77 -10.94 -8.75
CA GLN A 9 7.29 -9.62 -9.19
C GLN A 9 8.00 -8.54 -8.36
N ILE A 10 8.47 -7.49 -9.04
CA ILE A 10 9.04 -6.31 -8.39
C ILE A 10 8.00 -5.20 -8.47
N THR A 11 7.67 -4.61 -7.32
CA THR A 11 6.83 -3.42 -7.22
C THR A 11 7.70 -2.21 -6.92
N GLU A 12 7.66 -1.21 -7.78
CA GLU A 12 8.34 0.07 -7.55
C GLU A 12 7.49 0.94 -6.61
N VAL A 13 8.01 1.25 -5.43
CA VAL A 13 7.31 2.03 -4.41
C VAL A 13 7.85 3.46 -4.25
N GLY A 14 8.82 3.86 -5.05
CA GLY A 14 9.43 5.19 -5.03
C GLY A 14 8.41 6.33 -5.15
N PRO A 15 7.42 6.28 -6.06
CA PRO A 15 6.41 7.31 -6.20
C PRO A 15 5.51 7.46 -4.97
N ARG A 16 5.28 6.38 -4.20
CA ARG A 16 4.52 6.44 -2.95
C ARG A 16 5.45 6.59 -1.74
N ASP A 17 6.19 5.55 -1.37
CA ASP A 17 6.97 5.51 -0.13
C ASP A 17 8.17 6.44 -0.18
N GLY A 18 8.88 6.46 -1.30
CA GLY A 18 10.02 7.35 -1.50
C GLY A 18 9.65 8.82 -1.41
N LEU A 19 8.58 9.23 -2.12
CA LEU A 19 8.14 10.62 -2.13
C LEU A 19 7.44 11.04 -0.83
N GLN A 20 6.78 10.13 -0.13
CA GLN A 20 6.17 10.39 1.17
C GLN A 20 7.17 10.96 2.19
N ASN A 21 8.43 10.51 2.13
CA ASN A 21 9.47 10.87 3.08
C ASN A 21 10.28 12.12 2.67
N GLN A 22 9.92 12.79 1.58
CA GLN A 22 10.61 14.00 1.14
C GLN A 22 10.24 15.20 2.02
N SER A 23 11.25 15.97 2.40
CA SER A 23 11.07 17.17 3.23
C SER A 23 10.41 18.34 2.47
N LYS A 24 10.51 18.34 1.13
CA LYS A 24 9.93 19.36 0.25
C LYS A 24 8.82 18.73 -0.59
N PRO A 25 7.69 19.43 -0.76
CA PRO A 25 6.65 18.99 -1.69
C PRO A 25 7.20 18.86 -3.11
N ILE A 26 6.84 17.74 -3.76
CA ILE A 26 7.12 17.51 -5.18
C ILE A 26 5.84 17.85 -5.94
N SER A 27 5.95 18.55 -7.06
CA SER A 27 4.76 18.94 -7.82
C SER A 27 4.08 17.73 -8.47
N THR A 28 2.78 17.83 -8.68
CA THR A 28 1.97 16.78 -9.33
C THR A 28 2.53 16.40 -10.70
N GLU A 29 2.96 17.40 -11.50
CA GLU A 29 3.56 17.19 -12.81
C GLU A 29 4.87 16.41 -12.74
N ALA A 30 5.70 16.65 -11.72
CA ALA A 30 6.95 15.93 -11.52
C ALA A 30 6.68 14.47 -11.13
N LYS A 31 5.67 14.20 -10.29
CA LYS A 31 5.23 12.85 -9.93
C LYS A 31 4.71 12.10 -11.16
N ILE A 32 3.85 12.72 -11.95
CA ILE A 32 3.33 12.15 -13.19
C ILE A 32 4.47 11.83 -14.15
N SER A 33 5.44 12.74 -14.31
CA SER A 33 6.60 12.54 -15.16
C SER A 33 7.46 11.37 -14.70
N LEU A 34 7.68 11.22 -13.39
CA LEU A 34 8.41 10.10 -12.78
C LEU A 34 7.70 8.78 -13.09
N ILE A 35 6.39 8.70 -12.81
CA ILE A 35 5.62 7.47 -13.02
C ILE A 35 5.58 7.10 -14.51
N ASN A 36 5.39 8.07 -15.40
CA ASN A 36 5.44 7.85 -16.84
C ASN A 36 6.82 7.37 -17.34
N ALA A 37 7.91 7.80 -16.70
CA ALA A 37 9.25 7.31 -17.00
C ALA A 37 9.43 5.87 -16.49
N LEU A 38 9.03 5.59 -15.25
CA LEU A 38 9.07 4.23 -14.66
C LEU A 38 8.24 3.22 -15.47
N SER A 39 7.09 3.62 -16.00
CA SER A 39 6.24 2.77 -16.85
C SER A 39 6.91 2.30 -18.16
N LYS A 40 8.06 2.87 -18.51
CA LYS A 40 8.84 2.50 -19.71
C LYS A 40 10.07 1.65 -19.41
N THR A 41 10.32 1.33 -18.14
CA THR A 41 11.55 0.61 -17.73
C THR A 41 11.42 -0.90 -17.75
N GLY A 42 10.23 -1.44 -18.04
CA GLY A 42 9.95 -2.88 -17.97
C GLY A 42 9.40 -3.34 -16.63
N LEU A 43 9.17 -2.43 -15.67
CA LEU A 43 8.43 -2.73 -14.45
C LEU A 43 6.99 -3.11 -14.77
N THR A 44 6.46 -4.08 -14.04
CA THR A 44 5.07 -4.55 -14.20
C THR A 44 4.13 -4.07 -13.09
N CYS A 45 4.67 -3.45 -12.03
CA CYS A 45 3.88 -2.94 -10.93
C CYS A 45 4.52 -1.66 -10.35
N ILE A 46 3.73 -0.61 -10.18
CA ILE A 46 4.15 0.68 -9.61
C ILE A 46 3.13 1.10 -8.56
N GLU A 47 3.58 1.26 -7.30
CA GLU A 47 2.76 1.86 -6.26
C GLU A 47 2.77 3.39 -6.45
N THR A 48 1.74 3.85 -7.14
CA THR A 48 1.63 5.17 -7.76
C THR A 48 1.47 6.29 -6.73
N SER A 49 0.66 6.07 -5.70
CA SER A 49 0.39 7.05 -4.64
C SER A 49 -0.32 6.37 -3.45
N ALA A 50 -0.83 7.19 -2.51
CA ALA A 50 -1.66 6.73 -1.40
C ALA A 50 -2.88 7.63 -1.23
N PHE A 51 -4.05 7.03 -1.03
CA PHE A 51 -5.29 7.74 -0.73
C PHE A 51 -5.46 7.97 0.77
N VAL A 52 -4.47 8.62 1.36
CA VAL A 52 -4.40 9.00 2.78
C VAL A 52 -5.03 10.37 3.03
N HIS A 53 -5.18 10.73 4.32
CA HIS A 53 -5.68 12.04 4.68
C HIS A 53 -4.63 13.13 4.34
N PRO A 54 -4.97 14.16 3.57
CA PRO A 54 -4.01 15.14 3.04
C PRO A 54 -3.25 15.92 4.13
N THR A 55 -3.86 16.12 5.30
CA THR A 55 -3.20 16.80 6.42
C THR A 55 -2.13 15.92 7.08
N TRP A 56 -2.26 14.59 7.02
CA TRP A 56 -1.31 13.67 7.65
C TRP A 56 -0.13 13.35 6.74
N VAL A 57 -0.37 13.29 5.43
CA VAL A 57 0.66 13.06 4.42
C VAL A 57 0.49 14.06 3.28
N PRO A 58 0.90 15.33 3.49
CA PRO A 58 0.74 16.39 2.48
C PRO A 58 1.40 16.07 1.15
N GLN A 59 2.50 15.31 1.17
CA GLN A 59 3.24 14.92 -0.02
C GLN A 59 2.42 14.06 -1.00
N LEU A 60 1.38 13.39 -0.52
CA LEU A 60 0.52 12.50 -1.34
C LEU A 60 -0.94 13.01 -1.43
N SER A 61 -1.17 14.27 -1.09
CA SER A 61 -2.53 14.86 -1.08
C SER A 61 -3.18 14.93 -2.47
N ASP A 62 -2.36 14.93 -3.52
CA ASP A 62 -2.72 15.03 -4.94
C ASP A 62 -2.86 13.67 -5.64
N ALA A 63 -3.15 12.61 -4.90
CA ALA A 63 -3.25 11.25 -5.44
C ALA A 63 -4.25 11.14 -6.60
N ASP A 64 -5.42 11.81 -6.50
CA ASP A 64 -6.45 11.78 -7.55
C ASP A 64 -5.92 12.41 -8.85
N GLU A 65 -5.25 13.56 -8.76
CA GLU A 65 -4.67 14.29 -9.90
C GLU A 65 -3.52 13.48 -10.52
N VAL A 66 -2.69 12.82 -9.70
CA VAL A 66 -1.62 11.96 -10.19
C VAL A 66 -2.19 10.80 -10.98
N PHE A 67 -3.18 10.08 -10.44
CA PHE A 67 -3.83 8.96 -11.14
C PHE A 67 -4.52 9.39 -12.43
N ALA A 68 -5.13 10.58 -12.45
CA ALA A 68 -5.77 11.13 -13.65
C ALA A 68 -4.77 11.58 -14.73
N GLY A 69 -3.55 11.96 -14.33
CA GLY A 69 -2.54 12.54 -15.22
C GLY A 69 -1.54 11.57 -15.81
N ILE A 70 -1.41 10.35 -15.28
CA ILE A 70 -0.44 9.37 -15.79
C ILE A 70 -0.87 8.77 -17.13
N ASN A 71 0.11 8.48 -17.99
CA ASN A 71 -0.08 7.73 -19.22
C ASN A 71 0.02 6.24 -18.92
N ARG A 72 -1.11 5.57 -18.73
CA ARG A 72 -1.15 4.15 -18.37
C ARG A 72 -0.60 3.26 -19.49
N ASN A 73 0.25 2.32 -19.09
CA ASN A 73 0.74 1.23 -19.94
C ASN A 73 -0.02 -0.05 -19.56
N SER A 74 -0.64 -0.73 -20.50
CA SER A 74 -1.44 -1.94 -20.25
C SER A 74 -0.65 -3.12 -19.64
N ASN A 75 0.69 -3.05 -19.66
CA ASN A 75 1.55 -4.07 -19.06
C ASN A 75 1.99 -3.69 -17.64
N VAL A 76 1.49 -2.61 -17.07
CA VAL A 76 1.85 -2.10 -15.73
C VAL A 76 0.60 -1.98 -14.87
N LEU A 77 0.63 -2.58 -13.68
CA LEU A 77 -0.35 -2.36 -12.63
C LEU A 77 -0.01 -1.08 -11.87
N TYR A 78 -0.97 -0.16 -11.80
CA TYR A 78 -0.86 1.07 -11.04
C TYR A 78 -1.61 0.92 -9.71
N THR A 79 -0.85 0.69 -8.66
CA THR A 79 -1.40 0.35 -7.34
C THR A 79 -1.42 1.57 -6.41
N ALA A 80 -2.19 1.50 -5.34
CA ALA A 80 -2.28 2.57 -4.36
C ALA A 80 -2.42 2.06 -2.93
N LEU A 81 -1.76 2.74 -1.98
CA LEU A 81 -1.98 2.48 -0.56
C LEU A 81 -3.31 3.08 -0.10
N VAL A 82 -4.13 2.26 0.57
CA VAL A 82 -5.48 2.61 1.04
C VAL A 82 -5.61 2.31 2.54
N PRO A 83 -5.71 3.33 3.40
CA PRO A 83 -5.75 3.14 4.85
C PRO A 83 -7.17 2.97 5.44
N ASN A 84 -8.22 3.26 4.70
CA ASN A 84 -9.61 3.25 5.16
C ASN A 84 -10.60 3.29 3.98
N GLU A 85 -11.91 3.11 4.26
CA GLU A 85 -12.97 3.08 3.24
C GLU A 85 -13.06 4.37 2.41
N ARG A 86 -12.78 5.54 3.01
CA ARG A 86 -12.75 6.80 2.24
C ARG A 86 -11.63 6.77 1.18
N GLY A 87 -10.46 6.25 1.57
CA GLY A 87 -9.34 6.04 0.64
C GLY A 87 -9.71 5.02 -0.44
N TRP A 88 -10.39 3.93 -0.08
CA TRP A 88 -10.89 2.93 -1.01
C TRP A 88 -11.79 3.53 -2.10
N ASN A 89 -12.80 4.31 -1.69
CA ASN A 89 -13.72 4.94 -2.64
C ASN A 89 -12.99 5.86 -3.64
N ARG A 90 -11.97 6.59 -3.16
CA ARG A 90 -11.13 7.44 -4.02
C ARG A 90 -10.25 6.60 -4.96
N ALA A 91 -9.62 5.54 -4.46
CA ALA A 91 -8.78 4.65 -5.26
C ALA A 91 -9.57 3.97 -6.37
N LEU A 92 -10.77 3.48 -6.05
CA LEU A 92 -11.68 2.88 -7.03
C LEU A 92 -12.09 3.91 -8.10
N ALA A 93 -12.49 5.12 -7.69
CA ALA A 93 -12.86 6.20 -8.64
C ALA A 93 -11.68 6.64 -9.52
N ALA A 94 -10.45 6.62 -8.99
CA ALA A 94 -9.23 6.92 -9.74
C ALA A 94 -8.78 5.76 -10.65
N GLY A 95 -9.42 4.60 -10.56
CA GLY A 95 -9.11 3.42 -11.35
C GLY A 95 -7.78 2.77 -10.95
N ALA A 96 -7.48 2.66 -9.65
CA ALA A 96 -6.36 1.84 -9.19
C ALA A 96 -6.58 0.37 -9.59
N ASP A 97 -5.54 -0.27 -10.16
CA ASP A 97 -5.63 -1.65 -10.63
C ASP A 97 -5.56 -2.65 -9.45
N GLU A 98 -4.87 -2.27 -8.40
CA GLU A 98 -4.71 -3.02 -7.15
C GLU A 98 -4.56 -2.03 -6.00
N ILE A 99 -4.96 -2.42 -4.79
CA ILE A 99 -4.71 -1.63 -3.59
C ILE A 99 -3.78 -2.34 -2.63
N ALA A 100 -3.06 -1.55 -1.83
CA ALA A 100 -2.32 -2.05 -0.68
C ALA A 100 -3.01 -1.60 0.62
N VAL A 101 -3.14 -2.53 1.56
CA VAL A 101 -3.58 -2.27 2.92
C VAL A 101 -2.44 -2.56 3.89
N LEU A 102 -2.45 -1.99 5.09
CA LEU A 102 -1.32 -2.13 6.01
C LEU A 102 -1.74 -2.41 7.45
N SER A 103 -0.94 -3.21 8.13
CA SER A 103 -0.87 -3.36 9.57
C SER A 103 0.59 -3.38 10.03
N ALA A 104 0.85 -3.55 11.32
CA ALA A 104 2.19 -3.71 11.87
C ALA A 104 2.20 -4.72 13.00
N ALA A 105 3.30 -5.47 13.14
CA ALA A 105 3.48 -6.44 14.20
C ALA A 105 4.00 -5.81 15.52
N SER A 106 3.55 -4.59 15.83
CA SER A 106 3.87 -3.83 17.04
C SER A 106 2.70 -2.91 17.40
N GLU A 107 2.22 -3.01 18.62
CA GLU A 107 1.14 -2.16 19.13
C GLU A 107 1.54 -0.68 19.16
N THR A 108 2.75 -0.37 19.63
CA THR A 108 3.24 1.01 19.66
C THR A 108 3.38 1.59 18.26
N PHE A 109 3.82 0.78 17.28
CA PHE A 109 3.91 1.25 15.90
C PHE A 109 2.53 1.49 15.29
N CYS A 110 1.58 0.58 15.48
CA CYS A 110 0.18 0.77 15.06
C CYS A 110 -0.40 2.04 15.68
N GLN A 111 -0.24 2.23 16.99
CA GLN A 111 -0.76 3.41 17.68
C GLN A 111 -0.16 4.71 17.15
N ARG A 112 1.15 4.75 16.88
CA ARG A 112 1.83 5.97 16.39
C ARG A 112 1.58 6.25 14.93
N ASN A 113 1.49 5.21 14.10
CA ASN A 113 1.41 5.35 12.64
C ASN A 113 -0.03 5.46 12.14
N THR A 114 -0.95 4.70 12.73
CA THR A 114 -2.34 4.62 12.28
C THR A 114 -3.37 4.96 13.35
N ASN A 115 -2.90 5.36 14.56
CA ASN A 115 -3.72 5.73 15.72
C ASN A 115 -4.76 4.64 16.07
N THR A 116 -4.30 3.37 16.10
CA THR A 116 -5.14 2.21 16.47
C THR A 116 -4.27 1.07 17.01
N SER A 117 -4.88 0.04 17.60
CA SER A 117 -4.24 -1.22 17.94
C SER A 117 -4.02 -2.09 16.71
N ILE A 118 -3.30 -3.21 16.86
CA ILE A 118 -3.16 -4.23 15.81
C ILE A 118 -4.54 -4.73 15.37
N ASP A 119 -5.39 -5.12 16.32
CA ASP A 119 -6.75 -5.59 16.02
C ASP A 119 -7.60 -4.51 15.36
N GLY A 120 -7.49 -3.27 15.83
CA GLY A 120 -8.19 -2.14 15.21
C GLY A 120 -7.72 -1.84 13.79
N ALA A 121 -6.44 -2.09 13.46
CA ALA A 121 -5.94 -2.00 12.09
C ALA A 121 -6.55 -3.10 11.21
N ILE A 122 -6.59 -4.34 11.72
CA ILE A 122 -7.21 -5.49 11.02
C ILE A 122 -8.69 -5.23 10.76
N GLU A 123 -9.45 -4.79 11.77
CA GLU A 123 -10.88 -4.49 11.60
C GLU A 123 -11.14 -3.32 10.63
N ARG A 124 -10.21 -2.36 10.56
CA ARG A 124 -10.32 -1.23 9.62
C ARG A 124 -10.12 -1.64 8.17
N ILE A 125 -9.26 -2.63 7.90
CA ILE A 125 -9.01 -3.09 6.54
C ILE A 125 -10.04 -4.09 6.05
N ARG A 126 -10.74 -4.80 6.94
CA ARG A 126 -11.73 -5.83 6.59
C ARG A 126 -12.78 -5.36 5.57
N PRO A 127 -13.54 -4.27 5.80
CA PRO A 127 -14.52 -3.81 4.83
C PRO A 127 -13.91 -3.39 3.50
N ILE A 128 -12.67 -2.87 3.51
CA ILE A 128 -11.95 -2.49 2.30
C ILE A 128 -11.70 -3.74 1.43
N VAL A 129 -11.20 -4.81 2.06
CA VAL A 129 -10.90 -6.07 1.36
C VAL A 129 -12.18 -6.70 0.81
N GLU A 130 -13.27 -6.73 1.60
CA GLU A 130 -14.57 -7.25 1.16
C GLU A 130 -15.11 -6.49 -0.07
N HIS A 131 -15.00 -5.15 -0.07
CA HIS A 131 -15.39 -4.33 -1.21
C HIS A 131 -14.46 -4.55 -2.41
N ALA A 132 -13.15 -4.65 -2.20
CA ALA A 132 -12.18 -4.89 -3.28
C ALA A 132 -12.44 -6.23 -3.97
N VAL A 133 -12.68 -7.29 -3.20
CA VAL A 133 -13.07 -8.62 -3.73
C VAL A 133 -14.35 -8.52 -4.56
N THR A 134 -15.37 -7.79 -4.08
CA THR A 134 -16.64 -7.60 -4.81
C THR A 134 -16.45 -6.85 -6.13
N CYS A 135 -15.48 -5.94 -6.17
CA CYS A 135 -15.14 -5.14 -7.37
C CYS A 135 -14.06 -5.79 -8.24
N GLU A 136 -13.59 -7.00 -7.92
CA GLU A 136 -12.51 -7.70 -8.62
C GLU A 136 -11.18 -6.90 -8.66
N VAL A 137 -10.92 -6.08 -7.62
CA VAL A 137 -9.67 -5.33 -7.44
C VAL A 137 -8.72 -6.13 -6.57
N GLY A 138 -7.47 -6.30 -7.03
CA GLY A 138 -6.43 -7.00 -6.26
C GLY A 138 -6.11 -6.28 -4.94
N VAL A 139 -5.73 -7.07 -3.92
CA VAL A 139 -5.34 -6.52 -2.61
C VAL A 139 -4.01 -7.13 -2.17
N ARG A 140 -3.05 -6.25 -1.86
CA ARG A 140 -1.78 -6.59 -1.19
C ARG A 140 -1.83 -6.20 0.28
N GLY A 141 -1.34 -7.08 1.16
CA GLY A 141 -1.19 -6.81 2.59
C GLY A 141 0.25 -6.43 2.95
N TYR A 142 0.45 -5.30 3.63
CA TYR A 142 1.75 -4.97 4.22
C TYR A 142 1.71 -5.21 5.73
N ILE A 143 2.75 -5.88 6.26
CA ILE A 143 2.97 -6.03 7.69
C ILE A 143 4.30 -5.35 8.03
N SER A 144 4.25 -4.19 8.69
CA SER A 144 5.43 -3.50 9.18
C SER A 144 5.98 -4.17 10.44
N CYS A 145 7.24 -3.92 10.76
CA CYS A 145 7.91 -4.38 11.99
C CYS A 145 7.96 -5.92 12.12
N VAL A 146 8.12 -6.66 11.02
CA VAL A 146 8.13 -8.14 11.05
C VAL A 146 9.35 -8.71 11.81
N ILE A 147 10.50 -8.04 11.78
CA ILE A 147 11.72 -8.46 12.46
C ILE A 147 11.90 -7.69 13.77
N ALA A 148 11.81 -6.37 13.72
CA ALA A 148 11.98 -5.48 14.87
C ALA A 148 11.16 -4.21 14.72
N CYS A 149 10.72 -3.66 15.85
CA CYS A 149 10.05 -2.37 15.96
C CYS A 149 11.03 -1.32 16.48
N PRO A 150 11.10 -0.10 15.90
CA PRO A 150 11.96 0.96 16.38
C PRO A 150 11.62 1.45 17.81
N TYR A 151 10.46 1.06 18.34
CA TYR A 151 9.98 1.48 19.67
C TYR A 151 9.98 0.35 20.69
N GLU A 152 9.75 -0.91 20.25
CA GLU A 152 9.57 -2.07 21.14
C GLU A 152 10.74 -3.06 21.06
N GLY A 153 11.66 -2.91 20.09
CA GLY A 153 12.73 -3.88 19.86
C GLY A 153 12.27 -5.09 19.06
N ASP A 154 12.78 -6.26 19.40
CA ASP A 154 12.52 -7.50 18.65
C ASP A 154 11.03 -7.86 18.62
N THR A 155 10.54 -8.22 17.45
CA THR A 155 9.13 -8.54 17.23
C THR A 155 8.81 -9.97 17.62
N ASN A 156 7.66 -10.18 18.27
CA ASN A 156 7.14 -11.51 18.56
C ASN A 156 6.60 -12.17 17.28
N LEU A 157 7.20 -13.30 16.89
CA LEU A 157 6.78 -14.07 15.71
C LEU A 157 5.31 -14.53 15.75
N GLN A 158 4.74 -14.72 16.95
CA GLN A 158 3.33 -15.10 17.07
C GLN A 158 2.41 -13.95 16.64
N THR A 159 2.80 -12.70 16.89
CA THR A 159 2.08 -11.52 16.41
C THR A 159 2.11 -11.43 14.88
N VAL A 160 3.27 -11.67 14.26
CA VAL A 160 3.40 -11.72 12.79
C VAL A 160 2.49 -12.80 12.21
N ARG A 161 2.54 -14.02 12.77
CA ARG A 161 1.68 -15.14 12.35
C ARG A 161 0.20 -14.80 12.49
N TYR A 162 -0.20 -14.18 13.58
CA TYR A 162 -1.57 -13.78 13.83
C TYR A 162 -2.06 -12.81 12.73
N ILE A 163 -1.32 -11.73 12.47
CA ILE A 163 -1.71 -10.75 11.46
C ILE A 163 -1.75 -11.38 10.07
N THR A 164 -0.73 -12.19 9.73
CA THR A 164 -0.69 -12.91 8.45
C THR A 164 -1.92 -13.80 8.29
N GLN A 165 -2.30 -14.56 9.32
CA GLN A 165 -3.49 -15.40 9.28
C GLN A 165 -4.77 -14.59 9.10
N GLN A 166 -4.92 -13.46 9.80
CA GLN A 166 -6.07 -12.58 9.64
C GLN A 166 -6.18 -12.05 8.20
N MET A 167 -5.06 -11.69 7.58
CA MET A 167 -5.02 -11.22 6.18
C MET A 167 -5.39 -12.36 5.21
N LEU A 168 -4.85 -13.55 5.41
CA LEU A 168 -5.19 -14.74 4.60
C LEU A 168 -6.68 -15.10 4.73
N ASP A 169 -7.24 -15.05 5.95
CA ASP A 169 -8.65 -15.33 6.21
C ASP A 169 -9.61 -14.32 5.53
N MET A 170 -9.13 -13.10 5.28
CA MET A 170 -9.85 -12.10 4.47
C MET A 170 -9.71 -12.35 2.96
N GLY A 171 -8.84 -13.26 2.52
CA GLY A 171 -8.60 -13.54 1.10
C GLY A 171 -7.40 -12.78 0.49
N ILE A 172 -6.61 -12.08 1.29
CA ILE A 172 -5.36 -11.46 0.82
C ILE A 172 -4.30 -12.56 0.69
N THR A 173 -3.81 -12.78 -0.51
CA THR A 173 -2.81 -13.84 -0.80
C THR A 173 -1.42 -13.29 -1.12
N ASP A 174 -1.30 -11.99 -1.37
CA ASP A 174 -0.03 -11.27 -1.56
C ASP A 174 0.26 -10.44 -0.30
N ILE A 175 1.19 -10.94 0.57
CA ILE A 175 1.53 -10.34 1.87
C ILE A 175 3.04 -10.17 1.98
#